data_d30543aa7ac9511ecde957e322789402
#
_entry.id   d30543aa7ac9511ecde957e322789402
#
_cell.length_a   1.000
_cell.length_b   1.000
_cell.length_c   1.000
_cell.angle_alpha   90.00
_cell.angle_beta   90.00
_cell.angle_gamma   90.00
#
_symmetry.space_group_name_H-M   'P 1'
#
loop_
_entity.id
_entity.type
_entity.pdbx_description
1 polymer ?
#
loop_
_entity_poly.entity_id
_entity_poly.type
_entity_poly.pdbx_seq_one_letter_code
_entity_poly.pdbx_strand_id
1 'polypeptide(L)'
;MTRSVSIPRSEIELRFSRSSGPGGQHAQTSETRVEALFDVEASEALSDAQKRRVIERAGPVLRAVAQDERSQLRNRELATERLVEALRDALRVPRTRRPTRPTRAAVERRLAQKRRRSETKRQRRELD
;
A
#
# COMPACT_ATOMS: atom_id res chain seq x y z
N MET A 1 -5.83 -17.74 -11.29
CA MET A 1 -4.36 -17.83 -11.26
C MET A 1 -3.77 -16.45 -11.53
N THR A 2 -3.11 -15.88 -10.54
CA THR A 2 -2.35 -14.65 -10.72
C THR A 2 -1.10 -14.98 -11.54
N ARG A 3 -1.05 -14.50 -12.76
CA ARG A 3 0.18 -14.60 -13.55
C ARG A 3 1.28 -13.84 -12.82
N SER A 4 2.39 -14.50 -12.52
CA SER A 4 3.55 -13.84 -11.97
C SER A 4 4.08 -12.83 -12.98
N VAL A 5 4.13 -11.57 -12.59
CA VAL A 5 4.69 -10.49 -13.40
C VAL A 5 6.18 -10.42 -13.10
N SER A 6 7.01 -10.51 -14.10
CA SER A 6 8.45 -10.33 -14.00
C SER A 6 8.84 -9.04 -14.74
N ILE A 7 9.51 -8.14 -14.03
CA ILE A 7 9.96 -6.87 -14.58
C ILE A 7 11.47 -6.94 -14.84
N PRO A 8 11.91 -6.66 -16.09
CA PRO A 8 13.34 -6.57 -16.38
C PRO A 8 13.97 -5.40 -15.63
N ARG A 9 15.20 -5.57 -15.18
CA ARG A 9 15.96 -4.49 -14.54
C ARG A 9 16.15 -3.27 -15.44
N SER A 10 16.16 -3.47 -16.76
CA SER A 10 16.25 -2.39 -17.75
C SER A 10 15.10 -1.39 -17.70
N GLU A 11 13.95 -1.80 -17.21
CA GLU A 11 12.78 -0.91 -17.03
C GLU A 11 12.82 -0.09 -15.76
N ILE A 12 13.72 -0.40 -14.84
CA ILE A 12 13.90 0.33 -13.57
C ILE A 12 15.05 1.31 -13.73
N GLU A 13 14.73 2.60 -13.61
CA GLU A 13 15.73 3.67 -13.58
C GLU A 13 16.21 3.86 -12.15
N LEU A 14 17.52 3.92 -11.96
CA LEU A 14 18.13 4.20 -10.68
C LEU A 14 18.79 5.58 -10.72
N ARG A 15 18.46 6.40 -9.71
CA ARG A 15 19.09 7.70 -9.50
C ARG A 15 19.82 7.71 -8.17
N PHE A 16 20.99 8.30 -8.16
CA PHE A 16 21.85 8.36 -6.97
C PHE A 16 22.00 9.81 -6.53
N SER A 17 21.96 10.02 -5.22
CA SER A 17 22.13 11.33 -4.63
C SER A 17 22.73 11.18 -3.23
N ARG A 18 23.08 12.32 -2.62
CA ARG A 18 23.54 12.32 -1.24
C ARG A 18 22.37 12.09 -0.29
N SER A 19 22.61 11.33 0.77
CA SER A 19 21.60 11.13 1.80
C SER A 19 21.29 12.45 2.52
N SER A 20 20.02 12.66 2.83
CA SER A 20 19.55 13.81 3.62
C SER A 20 19.55 13.45 5.10
N GLY A 21 19.84 14.41 5.96
CA GLY A 21 19.77 14.28 7.41
C GLY A 21 21.10 14.55 8.12
N PRO A 22 21.12 14.56 9.47
CA PRO A 22 22.32 14.72 10.24
C PRO A 22 23.24 13.52 10.03
N GLY A 23 24.33 13.73 9.32
CA GLY A 23 25.32 12.70 9.04
C GLY A 23 26.72 13.27 9.11
N GLY A 24 27.70 12.42 9.38
CA GLY A 24 29.11 12.78 9.33
C GLY A 24 29.60 13.05 7.91
N GLN A 25 30.89 13.21 7.73
CA GLN A 25 31.52 13.51 6.44
C GLN A 25 31.16 12.50 5.35
N HIS A 26 30.94 11.24 5.69
CA HIS A 26 30.55 10.20 4.74
C HIS A 26 29.19 10.51 4.08
N ALA A 27 28.21 10.98 4.85
CA ALA A 27 26.90 11.35 4.32
C ALA A 27 26.94 12.57 3.40
N GLN A 28 27.94 13.48 3.61
CA GLN A 28 28.12 14.69 2.81
C GLN A 28 28.92 14.44 1.52
N THR A 29 29.78 13.41 1.49
CA THR A 29 30.70 13.16 0.38
C THR A 29 30.30 11.99 -0.50
N SER A 30 29.49 11.05 -0.01
CA SER A 30 29.09 9.85 -0.72
C SER A 30 27.63 9.88 -1.16
N GLU A 31 27.38 9.57 -2.41
CA GLU A 31 26.03 9.42 -2.96
C GLU A 31 25.45 8.05 -2.61
N THR A 32 25.00 7.91 -1.37
CA THR A 32 24.46 6.64 -0.85
C THR A 32 22.94 6.51 -0.98
N ARG A 33 22.24 7.63 -1.18
CA ARG A 33 20.78 7.60 -1.39
C ARG A 33 20.47 7.11 -2.80
N VAL A 34 19.62 6.09 -2.89
CA VAL A 34 19.19 5.51 -4.16
C VAL A 34 17.69 5.71 -4.33
N GLU A 35 17.31 6.18 -5.50
CA GLU A 35 15.92 6.32 -5.91
C GLU A 35 15.66 5.41 -7.09
N ALA A 36 14.70 4.50 -6.98
CA ALA A 36 14.26 3.61 -8.03
C ALA A 36 12.98 4.15 -8.65
N LEU A 37 12.94 4.26 -9.97
CA LEU A 37 11.81 4.77 -10.74
C LEU A 37 11.37 3.73 -11.76
N PHE A 38 10.06 3.57 -11.90
CA PHE A 38 9.45 2.66 -12.86
C PHE A 38 8.33 3.37 -13.60
N ASP A 39 8.49 3.51 -14.93
CA ASP A 39 7.46 4.08 -15.80
C ASP A 39 6.47 2.99 -16.20
N VAL A 40 5.26 3.06 -15.66
CA VAL A 40 4.21 2.07 -15.87
C VAL A 40 3.74 2.06 -17.32
N GLU A 41 3.58 3.22 -17.94
CA GLU A 41 3.09 3.33 -19.31
C GLU A 41 4.08 2.78 -20.34
N ALA A 42 5.36 3.00 -20.11
CA ALA A 42 6.43 2.54 -20.99
C ALA A 42 6.79 1.06 -20.82
N SER A 43 6.27 0.38 -19.79
CA SER A 43 6.61 -1.00 -19.50
C SER A 43 6.05 -1.97 -20.55
N GLU A 44 6.89 -2.88 -21.02
CA GLU A 44 6.47 -4.00 -21.85
C GLU A 44 6.09 -5.24 -21.05
N ALA A 45 6.42 -5.25 -19.76
CA ALA A 45 6.16 -6.38 -18.86
C ALA A 45 4.71 -6.43 -18.33
N LEU A 46 3.99 -5.31 -18.39
CA LEU A 46 2.61 -5.21 -17.90
C LEU A 46 1.62 -5.18 -19.07
N SER A 47 0.47 -5.86 -18.89
CA SER A 47 -0.65 -5.75 -19.81
C SER A 47 -1.36 -4.40 -19.66
N ASP A 48 -2.18 -4.01 -20.63
CA ASP A 48 -2.96 -2.76 -20.57
C ASP A 48 -3.86 -2.68 -19.35
N ALA A 49 -4.48 -3.79 -18.98
CA ALA A 49 -5.31 -3.87 -17.78
C ALA A 49 -4.50 -3.69 -16.50
N GLN A 50 -3.31 -4.28 -16.45
CA GLN A 50 -2.38 -4.13 -15.31
C GLN A 50 -1.86 -2.69 -15.20
N LYS A 51 -1.49 -2.06 -16.32
CA LYS A 51 -1.07 -0.65 -16.37
C LYS A 51 -2.16 0.26 -15.83
N ARG A 52 -3.40 0.11 -16.27
CA ARG A 52 -4.54 0.90 -15.79
C ARG A 52 -4.74 0.75 -14.30
N ARG A 53 -4.64 -0.47 -13.77
CA ARG A 53 -4.79 -0.74 -12.34
C ARG A 53 -3.71 -0.07 -11.51
N VAL A 54 -2.46 -0.12 -11.95
CA VAL A 54 -1.33 0.50 -11.24
C VAL A 54 -1.44 2.03 -11.29
N ILE A 55 -1.73 2.60 -12.46
CA ILE A 55 -1.89 4.05 -12.63
C ILE A 55 -3.02 4.59 -11.77
N GLU A 56 -4.13 3.89 -11.70
CA GLU A 56 -5.29 4.28 -10.87
C GLU A 56 -4.94 4.32 -9.37
N ARG A 57 -4.11 3.39 -8.90
CA ARG A 57 -3.76 3.28 -7.47
C ARG A 57 -2.53 4.06 -7.06
N ALA A 58 -1.52 4.10 -7.89
CA ALA A 58 -0.19 4.60 -7.54
C ALA A 58 0.33 5.68 -8.51
N GLY A 59 -0.37 5.93 -9.61
CA GLY A 59 0.04 6.88 -10.62
C GLY A 59 0.89 6.27 -11.74
N PRO A 60 1.25 7.07 -12.76
CA PRO A 60 1.94 6.60 -13.97
C PRO A 60 3.42 6.25 -13.73
N VAL A 61 4.01 6.75 -12.65
CA VAL A 61 5.41 6.47 -12.29
C VAL A 61 5.48 6.02 -10.84
N LEU A 62 6.01 4.83 -10.61
CA LEU A 62 6.30 4.33 -9.28
C LEU A 62 7.69 4.77 -8.86
N ARG A 63 7.82 5.18 -7.62
CA ARG A 63 9.05 5.66 -7.03
C ARG A 63 9.29 5.01 -5.67
N ALA A 64 10.51 4.56 -5.45
CA ALA A 64 10.94 4.07 -4.15
C ALA A 64 12.31 4.64 -3.82
N VAL A 65 12.54 4.99 -2.57
CA VAL A 65 13.78 5.60 -2.09
C VAL A 65 14.36 4.76 -0.97
N ALA A 66 15.67 4.59 -0.99
CA ALA A 66 16.41 3.95 0.09
C ALA A 66 17.65 4.78 0.43
N GLN A 67 17.77 5.14 1.69
CA GLN A 67 18.93 5.85 2.25
C GLN A 67 19.29 5.33 3.64
N ASP A 68 18.75 4.19 4.02
CA ASP A 68 18.82 3.61 5.36
C ASP A 68 20.23 3.09 5.70
N GLU A 69 20.92 2.61 4.67
CA GLU A 69 22.24 2.00 4.80
C GLU A 69 23.35 2.95 4.37
N ARG A 70 24.58 2.70 4.84
CA ARG A 70 25.76 3.44 4.41
C ARG A 70 26.30 3.01 3.05
N SER A 71 25.92 1.81 2.61
CA SER A 71 26.34 1.23 1.34
C SER A 71 25.37 1.60 0.22
N GLN A 72 25.87 2.20 -0.85
CA GLN A 72 25.08 2.47 -2.06
C GLN A 72 24.51 1.17 -2.66
N LEU A 73 25.28 0.09 -2.66
CA LEU A 73 24.84 -1.20 -3.18
C LEU A 73 23.65 -1.75 -2.40
N ARG A 74 23.69 -1.68 -1.07
CA ARG A 74 22.58 -2.12 -0.23
C ARG A 74 21.35 -1.25 -0.41
N ASN A 75 21.52 0.06 -0.53
CA ASN A 75 20.43 0.98 -0.80
C ASN A 75 19.81 0.74 -2.18
N ARG A 76 20.61 0.38 -3.17
CA ARG A 76 20.14 -0.01 -4.50
C ARG A 76 19.23 -1.23 -4.43
N GLU A 77 19.65 -2.26 -3.75
CA GLU A 77 18.86 -3.47 -3.56
C GLU A 77 17.57 -3.18 -2.79
N LEU A 78 17.66 -2.41 -1.72
CA LEU A 78 16.53 -2.03 -0.88
C LEU A 78 15.51 -1.17 -1.64
N ALA A 79 15.96 -0.19 -2.43
CA ALA A 79 15.09 0.63 -3.27
C ALA A 79 14.35 -0.20 -4.32
N THR A 80 15.06 -1.15 -4.94
CA THR A 80 14.47 -2.08 -5.91
C THR A 80 13.42 -2.98 -5.25
N GLU A 81 13.70 -3.53 -4.08
CA GLU A 81 12.74 -4.34 -3.32
C GLU A 81 11.49 -3.56 -2.95
N ARG A 82 11.64 -2.34 -2.46
CA ARG A 82 10.53 -1.44 -2.12
C ARG A 82 9.68 -1.10 -3.34
N LEU A 83 10.30 -0.90 -4.48
CA LEU A 83 9.60 -0.65 -5.75
C LEU A 83 8.79 -1.88 -6.17
N VAL A 84 9.37 -3.07 -6.10
CA VAL A 84 8.69 -4.33 -6.44
C VAL A 84 7.50 -4.58 -5.51
N GLU A 85 7.65 -4.34 -4.22
CA GLU A 85 6.55 -4.46 -3.24
C GLU A 85 5.41 -3.48 -3.54
N ALA A 86 5.74 -2.22 -3.84
CA ALA A 86 4.75 -1.21 -4.20
C ALA A 86 3.99 -1.60 -5.46
N LEU A 87 4.68 -2.14 -6.46
CA LEU A 87 4.07 -2.63 -7.68
C LEU A 87 3.16 -3.85 -7.41
N ARG A 88 3.62 -4.77 -6.59
CA ARG A 88 2.84 -5.96 -6.20
C ARG A 88 1.54 -5.56 -5.51
N ASP A 89 1.61 -4.62 -4.60
CA ASP A 89 0.43 -4.10 -3.89
C ASP A 89 -0.53 -3.38 -4.84
N ALA A 90 -0.01 -2.61 -5.79
CA ALA A 90 -0.80 -1.91 -6.80
C ALA A 90 -1.49 -2.86 -7.78
N LEU A 91 -0.87 -4.01 -8.08
CA LEU A 91 -1.43 -5.04 -8.96
C LEU A 91 -2.45 -5.95 -8.27
N ARG A 92 -2.48 -5.95 -6.95
CA ARG A 92 -3.37 -6.83 -6.18
C ARG A 92 -4.84 -6.54 -6.51
N VAL A 93 -5.57 -7.58 -6.88
CA VAL A 93 -7.02 -7.50 -7.07
C VAL A 93 -7.69 -7.69 -5.71
N PRO A 94 -8.40 -6.68 -5.18
CA PRO A 94 -9.11 -6.85 -3.92
C PRO A 94 -10.21 -7.90 -4.08
N ARG A 95 -10.33 -8.75 -3.09
CA ARG A 95 -11.45 -9.70 -3.01
C ARG A 95 -12.75 -8.92 -2.91
N THR A 96 -13.70 -9.26 -3.79
CA THR A 96 -15.05 -8.69 -3.70
C THR A 96 -15.66 -9.08 -2.35
N ARG A 97 -15.97 -8.08 -1.54
CA ARG A 97 -16.67 -8.31 -0.29
C ARG A 97 -18.10 -8.77 -0.60
N ARG A 98 -18.41 -10.02 -0.25
CA ARG A 98 -19.79 -10.45 -0.30
C ARG A 98 -20.55 -9.80 0.85
N PRO A 99 -21.72 -9.20 0.59
CA PRO A 99 -22.55 -8.69 1.67
C PRO A 99 -22.93 -9.86 2.57
N THR A 100 -22.55 -9.78 3.84
CA THR A 100 -22.91 -10.76 4.84
C THR A 100 -24.20 -10.33 5.52
N ARG A 101 -25.14 -11.25 5.68
CA ARG A 101 -26.32 -11.02 6.50
C ARG A 101 -25.92 -11.11 7.98
N PRO A 102 -26.51 -10.27 8.85
CA PRO A 102 -26.32 -10.43 10.29
C PRO A 102 -26.71 -11.85 10.74
N THR A 103 -25.95 -12.43 11.65
CA THR A 103 -26.29 -13.74 12.20
C THR A 103 -27.57 -13.62 13.03
N ARG A 104 -28.31 -14.73 13.16
CA ARG A 104 -29.52 -14.80 14.00
C ARG A 104 -29.26 -14.30 15.42
N ALA A 105 -28.12 -14.69 16.01
CA ALA A 105 -27.71 -14.24 17.32
C ALA A 105 -27.48 -12.72 17.40
N ALA A 106 -26.92 -12.13 16.36
CA ALA A 106 -26.73 -10.67 16.29
C ALA A 106 -28.06 -9.92 16.20
N VAL A 107 -29.01 -10.43 15.42
CA VAL A 107 -30.37 -9.86 15.32
C VAL A 107 -31.11 -9.95 16.67
N GLU A 108 -31.03 -11.08 17.34
CA GLU A 108 -31.62 -11.28 18.67
C GLU A 108 -31.03 -10.32 19.72
N ARG A 109 -29.72 -10.17 19.73
CA ARG A 109 -29.04 -9.19 20.62
C ARG A 109 -29.48 -7.75 20.36
N ARG A 110 -29.59 -7.37 19.09
CA ARG A 110 -30.08 -6.05 18.70
C ARG A 110 -31.51 -5.81 19.16
N LEU A 111 -32.39 -6.79 18.97
CA LEU A 111 -33.78 -6.70 19.41
C LEU A 111 -33.89 -6.63 20.93
N ALA A 112 -33.10 -7.41 21.66
CA ALA A 112 -33.04 -7.38 23.12
C ALA A 112 -32.60 -6.01 23.66
N GLN A 113 -31.58 -5.41 23.06
CA GLN A 113 -31.14 -4.05 23.42
C GLN A 113 -32.22 -3.02 23.14
N LYS A 114 -32.93 -3.13 22.04
CA LYS A 114 -34.03 -2.23 21.68
C LYS A 114 -35.17 -2.31 22.68
N ARG A 115 -35.53 -3.52 23.13
CA ARG A 115 -36.54 -3.72 24.19
C ARG A 115 -36.12 -3.08 25.51
N ARG A 116 -34.87 -3.28 25.93
CA ARG A 116 -34.33 -2.67 27.17
C ARG A 116 -34.41 -1.15 27.15
N ARG A 117 -34.06 -0.54 26.04
CA ARG A 117 -34.15 0.93 25.85
C ARG A 117 -35.58 1.41 25.90
N SER A 118 -36.50 0.66 25.33
CA SER A 118 -37.93 0.96 25.34
C SER A 118 -38.51 0.89 26.76
N GLU A 119 -38.15 -0.13 27.51
CA GLU A 119 -38.54 -0.28 28.92
C GLU A 119 -38.02 0.85 29.81
N THR A 120 -36.73 1.21 29.63
CA THR A 120 -36.10 2.31 30.34
C THR A 120 -36.83 3.65 30.07
N LYS A 121 -37.19 3.91 28.83
CA LYS A 121 -37.95 5.10 28.43
C LYS A 121 -39.34 5.11 29.04
N ARG A 122 -40.01 3.97 29.08
CA ARG A 122 -41.34 3.82 29.70
C ARG A 122 -41.29 4.11 31.19
N GLN A 123 -40.32 3.53 31.90
CA GLN A 123 -40.10 3.77 33.33
C GLN A 123 -39.83 5.24 33.64
N ARG A 124 -39.04 5.91 32.81
CA ARG A 124 -38.78 7.36 32.98
C ARG A 124 -40.04 8.21 32.80
N ARG A 125 -40.94 7.82 31.89
CA ARG A 125 -42.24 8.51 31.68
C ARG A 125 -43.16 8.33 32.85
N GLU A 126 -43.15 7.16 33.48
CA GLU A 126 -43.99 6.86 34.64
C GLU A 126 -43.53 7.61 35.90
N LEU A 127 -42.26 7.99 35.97
CA LEU A 127 -41.66 8.74 37.08
C LEU A 127 -41.86 10.25 37.00
N ASP A 128 -42.20 10.75 35.83
CA ASP A 128 -42.54 12.15 35.56
C ASP A 128 -44.09 12.31 35.76
#